data_1e2ad0c93011aa14fc46ec7e73bc091c
#
_entry.id   1e2ad0c93011aa14fc46ec7e73bc091c
#
_cell.length_a   1.000
_cell.length_b   1.000
_cell.length_c   1.000
_cell.angle_alpha   90.00
_cell.angle_beta   90.00
_cell.angle_gamma   90.00
#
_symmetry.space_group_name_H-M   'P 1'
#
loop_
_entity.id
_entity.type
_entity.pdbx_description
1 polymer ?
#
loop_
_entity_poly.entity_id
_entity_poly.type
_entity_poly.pdbx_seq_one_letter_code
_entity_poly.pdbx_strand_id
1 'polypeptide(L)'
;AIVLPGTGSTITSEMEEGGSAASQLHAMGYTVFVLRYRSFLDATDNAPLDDIGRAGQFITQNAERFGVQAEGYAITAFSSGGQLAGLFCNEEIGWGRYSVPKPGALLMAYPVINFNEVKLLYHVLMDPGECGWRFYCSSVADVVTDDYPPVYFWYGKNDVILPLMDLRKQGPAFEKALQAHGVPYLMQVYKNAGHSIGTGRGTDAEGWLTEAAAFWEEQVG
;
A
#
# COMPACT_ATOMS: atom_id res chain seq x y z
N ALA A 1 -4.87 11.75 -3.58
CA ALA A 1 -4.32 10.42 -3.29
C ALA A 1 -2.82 10.47 -3.06
N ILE A 2 -2.31 9.56 -2.24
CA ILE A 2 -0.86 9.31 -2.05
C ILE A 2 -0.55 7.96 -2.68
N VAL A 3 0.44 7.89 -3.57
CA VAL A 3 0.84 6.65 -4.25
C VAL A 3 2.18 6.16 -3.73
N LEU A 4 2.23 4.90 -3.32
CA LEU A 4 3.40 4.20 -2.77
C LEU A 4 3.80 3.05 -3.70
N PRO A 5 4.77 3.25 -4.60
CA PRO A 5 5.29 2.17 -5.45
C PRO A 5 5.91 1.04 -4.63
N GLY A 6 6.00 -0.15 -5.20
CA GLY A 6 6.71 -1.28 -4.62
C GLY A 6 8.23 -1.09 -4.62
N THR A 7 8.93 -1.94 -3.86
CA THR A 7 10.40 -1.99 -3.70
C THR A 7 11.13 -0.64 -3.77
N GLY A 8 10.54 0.34 -3.11
CA GLY A 8 11.08 1.66 -2.79
C GLY A 8 12.16 2.18 -3.70
N SER A 9 11.80 2.63 -4.89
CA SER A 9 12.69 3.45 -5.70
C SER A 9 13.59 2.76 -6.73
N THR A 10 13.18 1.66 -7.33
CA THR A 10 13.72 1.37 -8.64
C THR A 10 13.05 2.29 -9.68
N ILE A 11 13.79 2.80 -10.66
CA ILE A 11 13.22 3.63 -11.74
C ILE A 11 12.02 2.93 -12.40
N THR A 12 12.05 1.61 -12.50
CA THR A 12 10.98 0.81 -13.10
C THR A 12 9.70 0.85 -12.24
N SER A 13 9.77 0.63 -10.92
CA SER A 13 8.59 0.70 -10.07
C SER A 13 8.03 2.12 -9.94
N GLU A 14 8.90 3.14 -9.95
CA GLU A 14 8.46 4.53 -9.98
C GLU A 14 7.67 4.86 -11.25
N MET A 15 8.05 4.33 -12.41
CA MET A 15 7.37 4.57 -13.67
C MET A 15 6.13 3.70 -13.86
N GLU A 16 6.26 2.39 -13.65
CA GLU A 16 5.22 1.40 -13.95
C GLU A 16 4.09 1.41 -12.90
N GLU A 17 4.42 1.64 -11.65
CA GLU A 17 3.46 1.67 -10.55
C GLU A 17 3.12 3.11 -10.16
N GLY A 18 4.12 3.91 -9.80
CA GLY A 18 3.93 5.28 -9.34
C GLY A 18 3.37 6.21 -10.42
N GLY A 19 4.11 6.34 -11.52
CA GLY A 19 3.76 7.28 -12.59
C GLY A 19 2.48 6.89 -13.35
N SER A 20 2.30 5.60 -13.67
CA SER A 20 1.12 5.15 -14.39
C SER A 20 -0.16 5.27 -13.55
N ALA A 21 -0.10 4.90 -12.27
CA ALA A 21 -1.23 5.07 -11.36
C ALA A 21 -1.56 6.55 -11.12
N ALA A 22 -0.52 7.38 -10.91
CA ALA A 22 -0.71 8.82 -10.74
C ALA A 22 -1.37 9.45 -11.98
N SER A 23 -0.95 9.05 -13.17
CA SER A 23 -1.53 9.54 -14.42
C SER A 23 -3.00 9.15 -14.58
N GLN A 24 -3.37 7.90 -14.23
CA GLN A 24 -4.77 7.46 -14.29
C GLN A 24 -5.64 8.17 -13.25
N LEU A 25 -5.21 8.25 -11.99
CA LEU A 25 -5.93 8.96 -10.93
C LEU A 25 -6.08 10.44 -11.27
N HIS A 26 -5.04 11.06 -11.83
CA HIS A 26 -5.13 12.45 -12.28
C HIS A 26 -6.15 12.64 -13.42
N ALA A 27 -6.21 11.70 -14.36
CA ALA A 27 -7.22 11.73 -15.44
C ALA A 27 -8.65 11.57 -14.91
N MET A 28 -8.84 10.97 -13.73
CA MET A 28 -10.14 10.90 -13.03
C MET A 28 -10.45 12.17 -12.21
N GLY A 29 -9.53 13.15 -12.15
CA GLY A 29 -9.73 14.42 -11.48
C GLY A 29 -9.06 14.53 -10.10
N TYR A 30 -8.32 13.53 -9.65
CA TYR A 30 -7.64 13.59 -8.35
C TYR A 30 -6.30 14.33 -8.42
N THR A 31 -5.94 15.02 -7.35
CA THR A 31 -4.57 15.45 -7.10
C THR A 31 -3.78 14.27 -6.51
N VAL A 32 -2.62 13.97 -7.09
CA VAL A 32 -1.85 12.79 -6.76
C VAL A 32 -0.42 13.15 -6.35
N PHE A 33 0.03 12.56 -5.25
CA PHE A 33 1.39 12.66 -4.74
C PHE A 33 2.04 11.28 -4.80
N VAL A 34 3.09 11.11 -5.59
CA VAL A 34 3.88 9.87 -5.60
C VAL A 34 4.98 10.01 -4.57
N LEU A 35 4.98 9.13 -3.58
CA LEU A 35 5.97 9.17 -2.52
C LEU A 35 7.15 8.25 -2.82
N ARG A 36 8.33 8.83 -2.86
CA ARG A 36 9.59 8.11 -2.79
C ARG A 36 10.01 8.00 -1.33
N TYR A 37 10.00 6.79 -0.80
CA TYR A 37 10.32 6.52 0.61
C TYR A 37 11.62 5.73 0.73
N ARG A 38 12.27 5.82 1.88
CA ARG A 38 13.48 5.06 2.20
C ARG A 38 13.18 3.56 2.22
N SER A 39 14.02 2.78 1.58
CA SER A 39 13.85 1.34 1.39
C SER A 39 15.19 0.61 1.43
N PHE A 40 15.18 -0.71 1.48
CA PHE A 40 16.39 -1.53 1.59
C PHE A 40 17.31 -1.08 2.74
N LEU A 41 18.58 -0.81 2.46
CA LEU A 41 19.57 -0.42 3.47
C LEU A 41 19.24 0.90 4.19
N ASP A 42 18.42 1.75 3.57
CA ASP A 42 17.97 3.02 4.17
C ASP A 42 16.69 2.87 5.01
N ALA A 43 16.07 1.68 4.99
CA ALA A 43 14.85 1.37 5.74
C ALA A 43 15.15 1.00 7.20
N THR A 44 15.97 1.81 7.87
CA THR A 44 16.31 1.59 9.29
C THR A 44 15.19 2.03 10.22
N ASP A 45 14.99 1.33 11.32
CA ASP A 45 13.98 1.64 12.35
C ASP A 45 12.56 1.85 11.76
N ASN A 46 11.99 3.03 11.91
CA ASN A 46 10.71 3.43 11.34
C ASN A 46 10.84 4.33 10.10
N ALA A 47 12.02 4.45 9.51
CA ALA A 47 12.30 5.41 8.45
C ALA A 47 11.26 5.42 7.31
N PRO A 48 10.78 4.27 6.78
CA PRO A 48 9.74 4.28 5.76
C PRO A 48 8.39 4.84 6.25
N LEU A 49 7.97 4.51 7.48
CA LEU A 49 6.76 5.08 8.08
C LEU A 49 6.91 6.57 8.37
N ASP A 50 8.08 7.00 8.83
CA ASP A 50 8.39 8.41 9.03
C ASP A 50 8.29 9.20 7.71
N ASP A 51 8.66 8.60 6.59
CA ASP A 51 8.57 9.24 5.28
C ASP A 51 7.10 9.44 4.85
N ILE A 52 6.22 8.44 5.07
CA ILE A 52 4.78 8.62 4.81
C ILE A 52 4.20 9.66 5.76
N GLY A 53 4.52 9.56 7.06
CA GLY A 53 4.03 10.51 8.06
C GLY A 53 4.40 11.95 7.72
N ARG A 54 5.65 12.20 7.35
CA ARG A 54 6.13 13.51 6.92
C ARG A 54 5.47 13.99 5.63
N ALA A 55 5.29 13.10 4.66
CA ALA A 55 4.57 13.43 3.43
C ALA A 55 3.11 13.80 3.72
N GLY A 56 2.41 13.01 4.55
CA GLY A 56 1.07 13.31 5.00
C GLY A 56 0.97 14.67 5.69
N GLN A 57 1.85 14.94 6.67
CA GLN A 57 1.92 16.23 7.34
C GLN A 57 2.16 17.38 6.36
N PHE A 58 3.10 17.24 5.43
CA PHE A 58 3.39 18.27 4.44
C PHE A 58 2.18 18.54 3.53
N ILE A 59 1.49 17.49 3.08
CA ILE A 59 0.31 17.63 2.21
C ILE A 59 -0.83 18.30 2.98
N THR A 60 -1.15 17.85 4.19
CA THR A 60 -2.26 18.38 4.98
C THR A 60 -2.02 19.82 5.44
N GLN A 61 -0.80 20.16 5.84
CA GLN A 61 -0.43 21.54 6.20
C GLN A 61 -0.44 22.51 5.01
N ASN A 62 -0.35 22.01 3.78
CA ASN A 62 -0.38 22.80 2.56
C ASN A 62 -1.63 22.49 1.69
N ALA A 63 -2.68 21.95 2.29
CA ALA A 63 -3.87 21.49 1.56
C ALA A 63 -4.51 22.60 0.70
N GLU A 64 -4.65 23.81 1.24
CA GLU A 64 -5.14 24.97 0.51
C GLU A 64 -4.26 25.31 -0.70
N ARG A 65 -2.94 25.31 -0.51
CA ARG A 65 -1.97 25.58 -1.60
C ARG A 65 -2.08 24.57 -2.73
N PHE A 66 -2.35 23.30 -2.40
CA PHE A 66 -2.49 22.21 -3.37
C PHE A 66 -3.91 22.10 -3.92
N GLY A 67 -4.88 22.84 -3.36
CA GLY A 67 -6.29 22.72 -3.73
C GLY A 67 -6.87 21.35 -3.42
N VAL A 68 -6.46 20.73 -2.30
CA VAL A 68 -6.91 19.38 -1.88
C VAL A 68 -7.61 19.43 -0.52
N GLN A 69 -8.41 18.41 -0.26
CA GLN A 69 -8.97 18.17 1.06
C GLN A 69 -7.92 17.44 1.93
N ALA A 70 -7.81 17.86 3.19
CA ALA A 70 -6.88 17.23 4.14
C ALA A 70 -7.37 15.86 4.61
N GLU A 71 -8.68 15.63 4.61
CA GLU A 71 -9.35 14.40 5.06
C GLU A 71 -9.87 13.59 3.87
N GLY A 72 -10.22 12.33 4.11
CA GLY A 72 -10.83 11.46 3.11
C GLY A 72 -9.90 11.00 1.98
N TYR A 73 -8.59 11.26 2.06
CA TYR A 73 -7.63 10.88 1.04
C TYR A 73 -7.42 9.36 0.97
N ALA A 74 -7.11 8.84 -0.22
CA ALA A 74 -6.70 7.44 -0.37
C ALA A 74 -5.18 7.29 -0.39
N ILE A 75 -4.72 6.13 0.10
CA ILE A 75 -3.37 5.63 -0.15
C ILE A 75 -3.47 4.51 -1.17
N THR A 76 -2.82 4.68 -2.32
CA THR A 76 -2.70 3.65 -3.36
C THR A 76 -1.31 3.03 -3.27
N ALA A 77 -1.23 1.71 -3.13
CA ALA A 77 0.05 1.07 -2.84
C ALA A 77 0.25 -0.23 -3.63
N PHE A 78 1.50 -0.55 -3.92
CA PHE A 78 1.91 -1.67 -4.76
C PHE A 78 2.92 -2.54 -4.05
N SER A 79 2.80 -3.86 -4.15
CA SER A 79 3.80 -4.83 -3.67
C SER A 79 4.24 -4.55 -2.22
N SER A 80 5.54 -4.32 -1.97
CA SER A 80 6.08 -3.95 -0.65
C SER A 80 5.57 -2.60 -0.13
N GLY A 81 5.22 -1.67 -1.02
CA GLY A 81 4.52 -0.43 -0.66
C GLY A 81 3.17 -0.70 0.01
N GLY A 82 2.52 -1.83 -0.34
CA GLY A 82 1.28 -2.30 0.31
C GLY A 82 1.46 -2.62 1.78
N GLN A 83 2.58 -3.26 2.16
CA GLN A 83 2.87 -3.48 3.58
C GLN A 83 3.07 -2.16 4.32
N LEU A 84 3.85 -1.25 3.74
CA LEU A 84 4.11 0.05 4.33
C LEU A 84 2.82 0.86 4.52
N ALA A 85 1.99 0.92 3.49
CA ALA A 85 0.69 1.59 3.54
C ALA A 85 -0.25 0.94 4.56
N GLY A 86 -0.28 -0.40 4.58
CA GLY A 86 -1.10 -1.15 5.53
C GLY A 86 -0.70 -0.89 6.98
N LEU A 87 0.58 -0.86 7.30
CA LEU A 87 1.06 -0.50 8.64
C LEU A 87 0.73 0.95 8.99
N PHE A 88 0.85 1.86 8.03
CA PHE A 88 0.50 3.27 8.24
C PHE A 88 -1.00 3.50 8.49
N CYS A 89 -1.86 2.61 8.02
CA CYS A 89 -3.30 2.67 8.24
C CYS A 89 -3.74 2.32 9.68
N ASN A 90 -2.85 1.80 10.52
CA ASN A 90 -3.10 1.66 11.96
C ASN A 90 -2.87 2.99 12.69
N GLU A 91 -3.73 3.34 13.66
CA GLU A 91 -3.66 4.61 14.37
C GLU A 91 -2.38 4.75 15.20
N GLU A 92 -2.04 3.73 16.00
CA GLU A 92 -0.94 3.83 16.97
C GLU A 92 0.43 3.92 16.32
N ILE A 93 0.65 3.17 15.24
CA ILE A 93 1.96 3.09 14.57
C ILE A 93 2.04 3.94 13.30
N GLY A 94 0.91 4.37 12.77
CA GLY A 94 0.76 5.10 11.52
C GLY A 94 0.15 6.48 11.69
N TRP A 95 -1.00 6.71 11.05
CA TRP A 95 -1.57 8.05 10.87
C TRP A 95 -1.72 8.86 12.18
N GLY A 96 -2.15 8.24 13.26
CA GLY A 96 -2.31 8.92 14.56
C GLY A 96 -0.98 9.33 15.17
N ARG A 97 0.04 8.46 15.10
CA ARG A 97 1.40 8.76 15.57
C ARG A 97 1.99 10.01 14.93
N TYR A 98 1.68 10.24 13.65
CA TYR A 98 2.19 11.40 12.90
C TYR A 98 1.20 12.57 12.89
N SER A 99 0.09 12.49 13.62
CA SER A 99 -0.95 13.52 13.62
C SER A 99 -1.42 13.90 12.20
N VAL A 100 -1.56 12.92 11.36
CA VAL A 100 -2.13 13.01 10.02
C VAL A 100 -3.56 12.51 10.09
N PRO A 101 -4.54 13.09 9.38
CA PRO A 101 -5.89 12.56 9.32
C PRO A 101 -5.91 11.10 8.86
N LYS A 102 -6.85 10.29 9.37
CA LYS A 102 -7.05 8.91 8.94
C LYS A 102 -7.28 8.85 7.43
N PRO A 103 -6.62 7.93 6.69
CA PRO A 103 -6.93 7.69 5.28
C PRO A 103 -8.41 7.32 5.10
N GLY A 104 -9.04 7.83 4.06
CA GLY A 104 -10.41 7.47 3.69
C GLY A 104 -10.51 6.08 3.08
N ALA A 105 -9.45 5.60 2.41
CA ALA A 105 -9.33 4.23 1.92
C ALA A 105 -7.87 3.82 1.68
N LEU A 106 -7.62 2.50 1.71
CA LEU A 106 -6.38 1.85 1.31
C LEU A 106 -6.63 1.02 0.04
N LEU A 107 -5.96 1.36 -1.06
CA LEU A 107 -6.13 0.74 -2.39
C LEU A 107 -4.84 0.01 -2.76
N MET A 108 -4.86 -1.33 -2.86
CA MET A 108 -3.62 -2.09 -3.03
C MET A 108 -3.65 -3.03 -4.23
N ALA A 109 -2.54 -3.04 -4.96
CA ALA A 109 -2.28 -3.99 -6.03
C ALA A 109 -1.21 -5.00 -5.60
N TYR A 110 -1.51 -6.30 -5.68
CA TYR A 110 -0.60 -7.40 -5.33
C TYR A 110 0.26 -7.11 -4.07
N PRO A 111 -0.37 -6.66 -2.95
CA PRO A 111 0.39 -6.20 -1.80
C PRO A 111 1.14 -7.33 -1.11
N VAL A 112 2.31 -7.03 -0.57
CA VAL A 112 2.91 -7.83 0.49
C VAL A 112 2.21 -7.47 1.80
N ILE A 113 1.71 -8.46 2.53
CA ILE A 113 1.06 -8.28 3.83
C ILE A 113 1.99 -8.70 4.96
N ASN A 114 2.80 -9.74 4.73
CA ASN A 114 3.68 -10.28 5.73
C ASN A 114 4.99 -10.76 5.11
N PHE A 115 6.11 -10.12 5.46
CA PHE A 115 7.44 -10.58 5.06
C PHE A 115 7.98 -11.72 5.93
N ASN A 116 7.38 -12.03 7.07
CA ASN A 116 7.87 -13.08 7.96
C ASN A 116 7.87 -14.48 7.33
N GLU A 117 7.00 -14.71 6.34
CA GLU A 117 6.93 -15.98 5.63
C GLU A 117 8.01 -16.11 4.52
N VAL A 118 8.70 -15.01 4.22
CA VAL A 118 9.82 -14.96 3.26
C VAL A 118 11.17 -15.25 3.93
N LYS A 119 11.16 -15.63 5.19
CA LYS A 119 12.30 -15.66 6.12
C LYS A 119 13.62 -16.19 5.56
N LEU A 120 13.62 -17.25 4.77
CA LEU A 120 14.88 -17.89 4.37
C LEU A 120 15.59 -17.11 3.26
N LEU A 121 14.88 -16.73 2.19
CA LEU A 121 15.50 -16.04 1.06
C LEU A 121 15.83 -14.59 1.41
N TYR A 122 14.95 -13.93 2.16
CA TYR A 122 15.08 -12.53 2.55
C TYR A 122 16.21 -12.34 3.57
N HIS A 123 16.29 -13.20 4.61
CA HIS A 123 17.39 -13.18 5.58
C HIS A 123 18.75 -13.55 4.97
N VAL A 124 18.77 -14.45 3.98
CA VAL A 124 20.02 -14.83 3.31
C VAL A 124 20.52 -13.76 2.33
N LEU A 125 19.61 -13.05 1.66
CA LEU A 125 19.97 -12.04 0.65
C LEU A 125 20.04 -10.62 1.19
N MET A 126 19.36 -10.36 2.32
CA MET A 126 19.08 -9.00 2.79
C MET A 126 19.31 -8.87 4.31
N ASP A 127 20.00 -9.82 4.95
CA ASP A 127 20.26 -9.74 6.38
C ASP A 127 21.14 -8.50 6.68
N PRO A 128 20.55 -7.42 7.19
CA PRO A 128 21.27 -6.21 7.54
C PRO A 128 21.86 -6.27 8.97
N GLY A 129 21.94 -7.47 9.57
CA GLY A 129 22.27 -7.63 10.96
C GLY A 129 21.12 -7.26 11.88
N GLU A 130 21.37 -6.95 13.14
CA GLU A 130 20.35 -6.58 14.15
C GLU A 130 19.60 -5.29 13.83
N CYS A 131 19.77 -4.78 12.63
CA CYS A 131 19.37 -3.47 12.20
C CYS A 131 17.90 -3.44 11.77
N GLY A 132 17.11 -2.66 12.46
CA GLY A 132 16.10 -1.76 11.92
C GLY A 132 14.96 -2.30 11.05
N TRP A 133 14.92 -3.58 10.72
CA TRP A 133 13.86 -4.17 9.88
C TRP A 133 12.61 -4.60 10.66
N ARG A 134 12.39 -4.05 11.85
CA ARG A 134 11.16 -4.30 12.64
C ARG A 134 9.91 -4.10 11.80
N PHE A 135 9.95 -3.10 10.96
CA PHE A 135 8.91 -2.78 10.00
C PHE A 135 8.59 -3.97 9.07
N TYR A 136 9.59 -4.56 8.42
CA TYR A 136 9.39 -5.71 7.52
C TYR A 136 9.04 -7.01 8.26
N CYS A 137 9.26 -7.06 9.57
CA CYS A 137 8.87 -8.20 10.39
C CYS A 137 7.41 -8.12 10.89
N SER A 138 6.72 -7.02 10.65
CA SER A 138 5.33 -6.82 11.06
C SER A 138 4.37 -7.29 9.96
N SER A 139 3.35 -8.04 10.36
CA SER A 139 2.24 -8.38 9.47
C SER A 139 1.19 -7.29 9.49
N VAL A 140 0.72 -6.86 8.32
CA VAL A 140 -0.41 -5.92 8.21
C VAL A 140 -1.67 -6.51 8.82
N ALA A 141 -1.87 -7.83 8.69
CA ALA A 141 -3.03 -8.50 9.28
C ALA A 141 -3.08 -8.41 10.81
N ASP A 142 -1.91 -8.30 11.48
CA ASP A 142 -1.84 -8.24 12.94
C ASP A 142 -2.11 -6.84 13.50
N VAL A 143 -2.15 -5.82 12.65
CA VAL A 143 -2.35 -4.42 13.04
C VAL A 143 -3.69 -3.85 12.57
N VAL A 144 -4.57 -4.67 12.01
CA VAL A 144 -5.94 -4.28 11.70
C VAL A 144 -6.71 -4.06 13.00
N THR A 145 -7.45 -2.96 13.08
CA THR A 145 -8.31 -2.56 14.22
C THR A 145 -9.71 -2.22 13.72
N ASP A 146 -10.65 -2.03 14.64
CA ASP A 146 -12.03 -1.62 14.30
C ASP A 146 -12.07 -0.23 13.65
N ASP A 147 -11.05 0.58 13.85
CA ASP A 147 -10.90 1.91 13.22
C ASP A 147 -9.97 1.92 11.98
N TYR A 148 -9.68 0.76 11.42
CA TYR A 148 -8.89 0.67 10.20
C TYR A 148 -9.68 1.21 9.00
N PRO A 149 -9.02 1.93 8.04
CA PRO A 149 -9.74 2.45 6.87
C PRO A 149 -10.26 1.33 5.96
N PRO A 150 -11.31 1.58 5.17
CA PRO A 150 -11.79 0.67 4.14
C PRO A 150 -10.68 0.25 3.17
N VAL A 151 -10.73 -1.01 2.71
CA VAL A 151 -9.63 -1.60 1.91
C VAL A 151 -10.13 -2.17 0.60
N TYR A 152 -9.54 -1.74 -0.51
CA TYR A 152 -9.59 -2.43 -1.80
C TYR A 152 -8.25 -3.09 -2.07
N PHE A 153 -8.23 -4.40 -2.38
CA PHE A 153 -6.96 -5.06 -2.75
C PHE A 153 -7.17 -6.22 -3.72
N TRP A 154 -6.12 -6.54 -4.47
CA TRP A 154 -6.18 -7.63 -5.42
C TRP A 154 -4.88 -8.39 -5.58
N TYR A 155 -4.98 -9.64 -6.04
CA TYR A 155 -3.89 -10.52 -6.42
C TYR A 155 -4.12 -11.11 -7.80
N GLY A 156 -3.01 -11.42 -8.51
CA GLY A 156 -3.03 -12.13 -9.77
C GLY A 156 -2.63 -13.60 -9.61
N LYS A 157 -3.32 -14.52 -10.30
CA LYS A 157 -2.97 -15.94 -10.30
C LYS A 157 -1.68 -16.27 -11.04
N ASN A 158 -1.27 -15.39 -11.97
CA ASN A 158 -0.01 -15.50 -12.72
C ASN A 158 1.16 -14.80 -12.04
N ASP A 159 0.97 -14.33 -10.82
CA ASP A 159 2.03 -13.73 -10.04
C ASP A 159 3.09 -14.79 -9.69
N VAL A 160 4.30 -14.65 -10.24
CA VAL A 160 5.43 -15.58 -10.01
C VAL A 160 6.28 -15.21 -8.80
N ILE A 161 6.14 -13.99 -8.30
CA ILE A 161 6.83 -13.51 -7.10
C ILE A 161 6.11 -14.03 -5.86
N LEU A 162 4.79 -14.04 -5.88
CA LEU A 162 3.94 -14.42 -4.76
C LEU A 162 4.12 -15.89 -4.29
N PRO A 163 4.35 -16.90 -5.16
CA PRO A 163 4.60 -18.25 -4.69
C PRO A 163 5.89 -18.38 -3.89
N LEU A 164 6.92 -17.58 -4.20
CA LEU A 164 8.17 -17.55 -3.46
C LEU A 164 8.00 -16.97 -2.05
N MET A 165 6.95 -16.17 -1.85
CA MET A 165 6.64 -15.47 -0.61
C MET A 165 5.38 -16.01 0.10
N ASP A 166 4.84 -17.12 -0.37
CA ASP A 166 3.55 -17.74 0.06
C ASP A 166 2.38 -16.72 0.16
N LEU A 167 2.39 -15.74 -0.71
CA LEU A 167 1.37 -14.67 -0.70
C LEU A 167 -0.04 -15.17 -1.00
N ARG A 168 -0.19 -16.41 -1.49
CA ARG A 168 -1.51 -17.06 -1.60
C ARG A 168 -2.21 -17.21 -0.26
N LYS A 169 -1.47 -17.26 0.85
CA LYS A 169 -2.02 -17.30 2.20
C LYS A 169 -2.19 -15.90 2.79
N GLN A 170 -1.43 -14.93 2.33
CA GLN A 170 -1.43 -13.58 2.89
C GLN A 170 -2.75 -12.85 2.63
N GLY A 171 -3.29 -12.92 1.41
CA GLY A 171 -4.59 -12.33 1.10
C GLY A 171 -5.72 -12.83 1.99
N PRO A 172 -5.94 -14.15 2.10
CA PRO A 172 -6.93 -14.71 3.01
C PRO A 172 -6.70 -14.38 4.49
N ALA A 173 -5.44 -14.28 4.93
CA ALA A 173 -5.13 -13.88 6.31
C ALA A 173 -5.53 -12.43 6.57
N PHE A 174 -5.24 -11.55 5.63
CA PHE A 174 -5.62 -10.15 5.71
C PHE A 174 -7.15 -9.97 5.63
N GLU A 175 -7.79 -10.66 4.70
CA GLU A 175 -9.25 -10.69 4.58
C GLU A 175 -9.91 -11.11 5.91
N LYS A 176 -9.41 -12.17 6.53
CA LYS A 176 -9.91 -12.64 7.84
C LYS A 176 -9.74 -11.58 8.93
N ALA A 177 -8.64 -10.84 8.95
CA ALA A 177 -8.42 -9.76 9.90
C ALA A 177 -9.42 -8.61 9.67
N LEU A 178 -9.62 -8.19 8.42
CA LEU A 178 -10.60 -7.16 8.06
C LEU A 178 -12.02 -7.57 8.49
N GLN A 179 -12.41 -8.82 8.23
CA GLN A 179 -13.71 -9.37 8.66
C GLN A 179 -13.87 -9.37 10.18
N ALA A 180 -12.83 -9.77 10.91
CA ALA A 180 -12.86 -9.86 12.36
C ALA A 180 -13.08 -8.48 13.04
N HIS A 181 -12.63 -7.42 12.40
CA HIS A 181 -12.74 -6.03 12.85
C HIS A 181 -13.88 -5.25 12.16
N GLY A 182 -14.69 -5.90 11.31
CA GLY A 182 -15.81 -5.26 10.63
C GLY A 182 -15.40 -4.16 9.64
N VAL A 183 -14.16 -4.18 9.17
CA VAL A 183 -13.64 -3.20 8.21
C VAL A 183 -14.25 -3.46 6.83
N PRO A 184 -14.84 -2.45 6.15
CA PRO A 184 -15.31 -2.61 4.78
C PRO A 184 -14.15 -2.95 3.84
N TYR A 185 -14.32 -3.99 3.02
CA TYR A 185 -13.28 -4.34 2.06
C TYR A 185 -13.85 -4.94 0.77
N LEU A 186 -13.04 -4.87 -0.29
CA LEU A 186 -13.26 -5.58 -1.54
C LEU A 186 -11.95 -6.25 -1.96
N MET A 187 -11.96 -7.57 -2.08
CA MET A 187 -10.83 -8.35 -2.56
C MET A 187 -11.12 -8.91 -3.94
N GLN A 188 -10.22 -8.70 -4.91
CA GLN A 188 -10.28 -9.25 -6.25
C GLN A 188 -9.15 -10.25 -6.51
N VAL A 189 -9.42 -11.26 -7.32
CA VAL A 189 -8.41 -12.23 -7.77
C VAL A 189 -8.45 -12.36 -9.28
N TYR A 190 -7.50 -11.76 -9.96
CA TYR A 190 -7.41 -11.77 -11.42
C TYR A 190 -6.70 -13.03 -11.94
N LYS A 191 -7.22 -13.60 -13.03
CA LYS A 191 -6.72 -14.86 -13.56
C LYS A 191 -5.40 -14.73 -14.29
N ASN A 192 -5.24 -13.65 -15.06
CA ASN A 192 -4.11 -13.44 -15.98
C ASN A 192 -3.13 -12.35 -15.50
N ALA A 193 -3.44 -11.70 -14.40
CA ALA A 193 -2.57 -10.68 -13.83
C ALA A 193 -1.33 -11.32 -13.17
N GLY A 194 -0.21 -10.63 -13.27
CA GLY A 194 1.06 -10.97 -12.62
C GLY A 194 1.44 -9.96 -11.55
N HIS A 195 2.71 -10.01 -11.13
CA HIS A 195 3.31 -9.02 -10.21
C HIS A 195 3.89 -7.84 -10.99
N SER A 196 3.98 -6.67 -10.34
CA SER A 196 4.62 -5.45 -10.88
C SER A 196 4.04 -4.98 -12.22
N ILE A 197 2.74 -5.19 -12.44
CA ILE A 197 2.05 -4.77 -13.66
C ILE A 197 1.33 -3.42 -13.52
N GLY A 198 1.55 -2.71 -12.41
CA GLY A 198 1.01 -1.37 -12.18
C GLY A 198 -0.50 -1.28 -12.35
N THR A 199 -0.93 -0.58 -13.39
CA THR A 199 -2.36 -0.39 -13.69
C THR A 199 -3.05 -1.60 -14.34
N GLY A 200 -2.35 -2.73 -14.47
CA GLY A 200 -2.91 -3.97 -15.02
C GLY A 200 -3.10 -3.98 -16.53
N ARG A 201 -2.58 -2.99 -17.25
CA ARG A 201 -2.80 -2.82 -18.68
C ARG A 201 -2.47 -4.08 -19.49
N GLY A 202 -3.39 -4.49 -20.34
CA GLY A 202 -3.25 -5.69 -21.18
C GLY A 202 -3.53 -7.00 -20.44
N THR A 203 -4.05 -6.96 -19.23
CA THR A 203 -4.48 -8.12 -18.46
C THR A 203 -5.94 -7.99 -18.04
N ASP A 204 -6.48 -9.00 -17.36
CA ASP A 204 -7.82 -8.93 -16.79
C ASP A 204 -7.92 -8.05 -15.53
N ALA A 205 -6.79 -7.51 -15.05
CA ALA A 205 -6.76 -6.49 -14.01
C ALA A 205 -6.82 -5.05 -14.58
N GLU A 206 -6.87 -4.87 -15.90
CA GLU A 206 -7.03 -3.54 -16.50
C GLU A 206 -8.35 -2.91 -16.02
N GLY A 207 -8.28 -1.69 -15.50
CA GLY A 207 -9.44 -0.99 -14.93
C GLY A 207 -9.56 -1.12 -13.39
N TRP A 208 -8.75 -1.95 -12.73
CA TRP A 208 -8.81 -2.12 -11.28
C TRP A 208 -8.74 -0.80 -10.51
N LEU A 209 -7.93 0.16 -10.99
CA LEU A 209 -7.75 1.44 -10.31
C LEU A 209 -9.01 2.32 -10.40
N THR A 210 -9.80 2.18 -11.47
CA THR A 210 -11.10 2.84 -11.60
C THR A 210 -12.12 2.24 -10.63
N GLU A 211 -12.14 0.92 -10.50
CA GLU A 211 -13.00 0.23 -9.51
C GLU A 211 -12.60 0.61 -8.07
N ALA A 212 -11.29 0.65 -7.81
CA ALA A 212 -10.78 1.04 -6.50
C ALA A 212 -11.10 2.51 -6.15
N ALA A 213 -11.04 3.41 -7.14
CA ALA A 213 -11.43 4.80 -6.95
C ALA A 213 -12.94 4.94 -6.66
N ALA A 214 -13.79 4.20 -7.37
CA ALA A 214 -15.23 4.16 -7.10
C ALA A 214 -15.52 3.61 -5.70
N PHE A 215 -14.84 2.52 -5.29
CA PHE A 215 -14.93 2.00 -3.93
C PHE A 215 -14.55 3.07 -2.90
N TRP A 216 -13.44 3.78 -3.11
CA TRP A 216 -13.02 4.86 -2.22
C TRP A 216 -14.09 5.97 -2.12
N GLU A 217 -14.63 6.45 -3.25
CA GLU A 217 -15.68 7.47 -3.26
C GLU A 217 -16.92 7.04 -2.46
N GLU A 218 -17.33 5.78 -2.55
CA GLU A 218 -18.45 5.24 -1.78
C GLU A 218 -18.19 5.24 -0.27
N GLN A 219 -16.94 5.17 0.17
CA GLN A 219 -16.59 5.12 1.59
C GLN A 219 -16.45 6.52 2.22
N VAL A 220 -16.14 7.54 1.42
CA VAL A 220 -15.90 8.91 1.93
C VAL A 220 -17.05 9.88 1.59
N GLY A 221 -17.96 9.46 0.68
CA GLY A 221 -19.11 10.18 0.14
C GLY A 221 -20.04 10.76 1.03
#